data_6f47a41dbb864ce20ffdeee2bcdc8366
#
_entry.id   6f47a41dbb864ce20ffdeee2bcdc8366
#
_cell.length_a   1.000
_cell.length_b   1.000
_cell.length_c   1.000
_cell.angle_alpha   90.00
_cell.angle_beta   90.00
_cell.angle_gamma   90.00
#
_symmetry.space_group_name_H-M   'P 1'
#
loop_
_entity.id
_entity.type
_entity.pdbx_description
1 polymer ?
#
loop_
_entity_poly.entity_id
_entity_poly.type
_entity_poly.pdbx_seq_one_letter_code
_entity_poly.pdbx_strand_id
1 'polypeptide(L)'
;MKAIYLLDTNVISEFAKKIPNEHILERYYANETRCAIPAVVWQELIYGLEKMPEGKRRHIVADAIENLRSNMDVIPYDAFAAGICGELSARCDAAGTPSSYADTQIAATAVANNMILVTHN
;
A
#
# COMPACT_ATOMS: atom_id res chain seq x y z
N MET A 1 -13.25 7.86 -12.00
CA MET A 1 -13.94 7.53 -10.73
C MET A 1 -13.00 7.76 -9.57
N LYS A 2 -13.50 8.33 -8.47
CA LYS A 2 -12.66 8.61 -7.30
C LYS A 2 -12.27 7.32 -6.59
N ALA A 3 -11.00 7.19 -6.19
CA ALA A 3 -10.53 6.04 -5.42
C ALA A 3 -11.17 6.02 -4.03
N ILE A 4 -11.56 4.84 -3.59
CA ILE A 4 -12.21 4.59 -2.29
C ILE A 4 -11.33 3.69 -1.42
N TYR A 5 -10.63 2.75 -2.04
CA TYR A 5 -9.84 1.73 -1.34
C TYR A 5 -8.36 2.04 -1.43
N LEU A 6 -7.71 2.07 -0.26
CA LEU A 6 -6.27 2.23 -0.16
C LEU A 6 -5.68 0.86 0.19
N LEU A 7 -4.76 0.37 -0.63
CA LEU A 7 -4.23 -0.99 -0.49
C LEU A 7 -2.94 -0.99 0.31
N ASP A 8 -2.84 -1.85 1.34
CA ASP A 8 -1.61 -1.96 2.10
C ASP A 8 -0.56 -2.82 1.37
N THR A 9 0.64 -2.89 1.93
CA THR A 9 1.76 -3.62 1.34
C THR A 9 1.45 -5.09 1.09
N ASN A 10 0.77 -5.75 2.03
CA ASN A 10 0.50 -7.18 1.93
C ASN A 10 -0.47 -7.51 0.79
N VAL A 11 -1.43 -6.63 0.53
CA VAL A 11 -2.36 -6.79 -0.60
C VAL A 11 -1.61 -6.59 -1.91
N ILE A 12 -0.83 -5.51 -2.02
CA ILE A 12 -0.13 -5.18 -3.27
C ILE A 12 0.95 -6.20 -3.59
N SER A 13 1.68 -6.70 -2.59
CA SER A 13 2.73 -7.70 -2.82
C SER A 13 2.20 -9.03 -3.36
N GLU A 14 0.91 -9.30 -3.18
CA GLU A 14 0.28 -10.50 -3.76
C GLU A 14 0.40 -10.52 -5.29
N PHE A 15 0.33 -9.35 -5.93
CA PHE A 15 0.38 -9.25 -7.40
C PHE A 15 1.74 -9.65 -7.98
N ALA A 16 2.79 -9.62 -7.18
CA ALA A 16 4.15 -9.98 -7.61
C ALA A 16 4.52 -11.43 -7.28
N LYS A 17 3.66 -12.17 -6.61
CA LYS A 17 3.91 -13.57 -6.27
C LYS A 17 3.77 -14.47 -7.51
N LYS A 18 4.51 -15.58 -7.52
CA LYS A 18 4.41 -16.57 -8.58
C LYS A 18 3.03 -17.21 -8.63
N ILE A 19 2.45 -17.46 -7.44
CA ILE A 19 1.10 -18.02 -7.29
C ILE A 19 0.32 -17.07 -6.38
N PRO A 20 -0.28 -16.01 -6.95
CA PRO A 20 -1.05 -15.06 -6.16
C PRO A 20 -2.34 -15.68 -5.63
N ASN A 21 -2.85 -15.11 -4.54
CA ASN A 21 -4.15 -15.50 -3.99
C ASN A 21 -5.26 -15.08 -4.95
N GLU A 22 -6.01 -16.04 -5.46
CA GLU A 22 -7.06 -15.79 -6.45
C GLU A 22 -8.17 -14.88 -5.94
N HIS A 23 -8.56 -15.00 -4.68
CA HIS A 23 -9.60 -14.14 -4.10
C HIS A 23 -9.17 -12.68 -4.05
N ILE A 24 -7.90 -12.43 -3.73
CA ILE A 24 -7.36 -11.08 -3.72
C ILE A 24 -7.37 -10.50 -5.13
N LEU A 25 -6.92 -11.26 -6.11
CA LEU A 25 -6.91 -10.83 -7.51
C LEU A 25 -8.32 -10.54 -8.02
N GLU A 26 -9.28 -11.42 -7.76
CA GLU A 26 -10.67 -11.23 -8.17
C GLU A 26 -11.27 -9.95 -7.59
N ARG A 27 -11.06 -9.73 -6.29
CA ARG A 27 -11.58 -8.53 -5.62
C ARG A 27 -10.91 -7.26 -6.13
N TYR A 28 -9.62 -7.32 -6.40
CA TYR A 28 -8.91 -6.19 -6.98
C TYR A 28 -9.46 -5.86 -8.37
N TYR A 29 -9.56 -6.84 -9.26
CA TYR A 29 -10.04 -6.60 -10.62
C TYR A 29 -11.48 -6.10 -10.65
N ALA A 30 -12.31 -6.54 -9.71
CA ALA A 30 -13.67 -6.04 -9.58
C ALA A 30 -13.74 -4.58 -9.13
N ASN A 31 -12.69 -4.07 -8.47
CA ASN A 31 -12.64 -2.72 -7.89
C ASN A 31 -11.46 -1.88 -8.38
N GLU A 32 -10.81 -2.28 -9.46
CA GLU A 32 -9.55 -1.69 -9.94
C GLU A 32 -9.62 -0.17 -10.06
N THR A 33 -10.70 0.37 -10.61
CA THR A 33 -10.86 1.81 -10.79
C THR A 33 -11.08 2.58 -9.49
N ARG A 34 -11.27 1.88 -8.37
CA ARG A 34 -11.51 2.46 -7.04
C ARG A 34 -10.35 2.28 -6.08
N CYS A 35 -9.26 1.67 -6.53
CA CYS A 35 -8.10 1.38 -5.69
C CYS A 35 -6.99 2.40 -5.90
N ALA A 36 -6.22 2.65 -4.84
CA ALA A 36 -5.06 3.53 -4.89
C ALA A 36 -3.96 2.97 -3.98
N ILE A 37 -2.74 3.45 -4.19
CA ILE A 37 -1.53 3.02 -3.48
C ILE A 37 -1.09 4.14 -2.54
N PRO A 38 -0.89 3.88 -1.23
CA PRO A 38 -0.25 4.88 -0.37
C PRO A 38 1.19 5.14 -0.80
N ALA A 39 1.65 6.38 -0.70
CA ALA A 39 3.03 6.74 -1.04
C ALA A 39 4.05 5.89 -0.25
N VAL A 40 3.75 5.56 1.00
CA VAL A 40 4.62 4.71 1.84
C VAL A 40 4.73 3.30 1.25
N VAL A 41 3.64 2.74 0.75
CA VAL A 41 3.65 1.42 0.10
C VAL A 41 4.42 1.49 -1.22
N TRP A 42 4.23 2.54 -1.99
CA TRP A 42 4.99 2.77 -3.22
C TRP A 42 6.49 2.78 -2.93
N GLN A 43 6.91 3.48 -1.88
CA GLN A 43 8.31 3.50 -1.43
C GLN A 43 8.83 2.10 -1.11
N GLU A 44 8.05 1.31 -0.37
CA GLU A 44 8.44 -0.06 -0.02
C GLU A 44 8.58 -0.96 -1.24
N LEU A 45 7.70 -0.80 -2.23
CA LEU A 45 7.78 -1.56 -3.48
C LEU A 45 9.06 -1.25 -4.26
N ILE A 46 9.38 0.03 -4.40
CA ILE A 46 10.59 0.46 -5.11
C ILE A 46 11.84 0.02 -4.35
N TYR A 47 11.84 0.18 -3.02
CA TYR A 47 12.94 -0.29 -2.18
C TYR A 47 13.20 -1.79 -2.37
N GLY A 48 12.15 -2.60 -2.32
CA GLY A 48 12.26 -4.05 -2.52
C GLY A 48 12.78 -4.41 -3.90
N LEU A 49 12.30 -3.74 -4.93
CA LEU A 49 12.75 -3.95 -6.32
C LEU A 49 14.24 -3.63 -6.45
N GLU A 50 14.66 -2.46 -5.95
CA GLU A 50 16.05 -2.01 -6.07
C GLU A 50 17.04 -2.92 -5.34
N LYS A 51 16.61 -3.63 -4.31
CA LYS A 51 17.43 -4.60 -3.60
C LYS A 51 17.57 -5.93 -4.32
N MET A 52 16.72 -6.21 -5.29
CA MET A 52 16.78 -7.48 -6.00
C MET A 52 18.00 -7.55 -6.91
N PRO A 53 18.65 -8.73 -7.02
CA PRO A 53 19.75 -8.91 -7.97
C PRO A 53 19.24 -8.83 -9.40
N GLU A 54 20.10 -8.42 -10.31
CA GLU A 54 19.78 -8.44 -11.74
C GLU A 54 19.38 -9.83 -12.18
N GLY A 55 18.38 -9.91 -13.05
CA GLY A 55 17.92 -11.19 -13.59
C GLY A 55 16.44 -11.17 -13.95
N LYS A 56 15.98 -12.32 -14.36
CA LYS A 56 14.60 -12.51 -14.88
C LYS A 56 13.54 -12.15 -13.83
N ARG A 57 13.76 -12.55 -12.56
CA ARG A 57 12.79 -12.31 -11.49
C ARG A 57 12.62 -10.80 -11.24
N ARG A 58 13.73 -10.06 -11.27
CA ARG A 58 13.68 -8.60 -11.10
C ARG A 58 12.87 -7.94 -12.21
N HIS A 59 13.05 -8.38 -13.46
CA HIS A 59 12.29 -7.85 -14.59
C HIS A 59 10.79 -8.11 -14.44
N ILE A 60 10.42 -9.30 -13.98
CA ILE A 60 9.01 -9.64 -13.76
C ILE A 60 8.40 -8.75 -12.69
N VAL A 61 9.10 -8.54 -11.58
CA VAL A 61 8.62 -7.70 -10.48
C VAL A 61 8.54 -6.24 -10.93
N ALA A 62 9.55 -5.75 -11.68
CA ALA A 62 9.55 -4.38 -12.20
C ALA A 62 8.34 -4.13 -13.11
N ASP A 63 8.03 -5.07 -14.00
CA ASP A 63 6.87 -4.97 -14.89
C ASP A 63 5.55 -4.97 -14.11
N ALA A 64 5.45 -5.80 -13.07
CA ALA A 64 4.27 -5.84 -12.22
C ALA A 64 4.06 -4.51 -11.49
N ILE A 65 5.13 -3.93 -10.94
CA ILE A 65 5.07 -2.64 -10.23
C ILE A 65 4.66 -1.52 -11.20
N GLU A 66 5.24 -1.48 -12.38
CA GLU A 66 4.90 -0.50 -13.40
C GLU A 66 3.44 -0.62 -13.83
N ASN A 67 2.96 -1.83 -14.00
CA ASN A 67 1.57 -2.08 -14.35
C ASN A 67 0.61 -1.58 -13.25
N LEU A 68 0.94 -1.82 -11.98
CA LEU A 68 0.16 -1.29 -10.87
C LEU A 68 0.12 0.24 -10.89
N ARG A 69 1.27 0.87 -11.11
CA ARG A 69 1.38 2.34 -11.16
C ARG A 69 0.59 2.94 -12.32
N SER A 70 0.49 2.24 -13.43
CA SER A 70 -0.29 2.69 -14.59
C SER A 70 -1.80 2.66 -14.33
N ASN A 71 -2.25 1.80 -13.45
CA ASN A 71 -3.68 1.58 -13.17
C ASN A 71 -4.18 2.23 -11.88
N MET A 72 -3.27 2.64 -10.99
CA MET A 72 -3.63 3.22 -9.70
C MET A 72 -2.86 4.50 -9.42
N ASP A 73 -3.54 5.47 -8.81
CA ASP A 73 -2.89 6.67 -8.31
C ASP A 73 -2.12 6.36 -7.04
N VAL A 74 -1.05 7.11 -6.82
CA VAL A 74 -0.31 7.09 -5.56
C VAL A 74 -0.83 8.25 -4.70
N ILE A 75 -1.32 7.94 -3.50
CA ILE A 75 -1.86 8.93 -2.57
C ILE A 75 -0.70 9.46 -1.72
N PRO A 76 -0.45 10.78 -1.73
CA PRO A 76 0.69 11.34 -1.01
C PRO A 76 0.55 11.23 0.51
N TYR A 77 1.69 11.15 1.17
CA TYR A 77 1.80 11.26 2.62
C TYR A 77 2.20 12.71 2.91
N ASP A 78 1.21 13.58 3.07
CA ASP A 78 1.41 15.01 3.25
C ASP A 78 1.43 15.43 4.73
N ALA A 79 1.53 16.73 4.99
CA ALA A 79 1.58 17.26 6.35
C ALA A 79 0.32 16.93 7.14
N PHE A 80 -0.84 16.91 6.50
CA PHE A 80 -2.10 16.54 7.15
C PHE A 80 -2.09 15.10 7.60
N ALA A 81 -1.69 14.18 6.71
CA ALA A 81 -1.53 12.76 7.04
C ALA A 81 -0.49 12.55 8.14
N ALA A 82 0.62 13.29 8.09
CA ALA A 82 1.67 13.21 9.11
C ALA A 82 1.16 13.62 10.50
N GLY A 83 0.34 14.67 10.57
CA GLY A 83 -0.29 15.09 11.83
C GLY A 83 -1.19 14.01 12.40
N ILE A 84 -2.03 13.40 11.56
CA ILE A 84 -2.89 12.28 11.96
C ILE A 84 -2.05 11.09 12.43
N CYS A 85 -0.96 10.80 11.73
CA CYS A 85 -0.06 9.72 12.12
C CYS A 85 0.52 9.94 13.51
N GLY A 86 0.95 11.16 13.81
CA GLY A 86 1.45 11.51 15.14
C GLY A 86 0.41 11.27 16.24
N GLU A 87 -0.83 11.68 15.99
CA GLU A 87 -1.93 11.47 16.94
C GLU A 87 -2.22 9.97 17.13
N LEU A 88 -2.31 9.21 16.05
CA LEU A 88 -2.58 7.77 16.12
C LEU A 88 -1.46 7.02 16.84
N SER A 89 -0.20 7.36 16.56
CA SER A 89 0.95 6.73 17.20
C SER A 89 0.95 6.96 18.70
N ALA A 90 0.66 8.18 19.14
CA ALA A 90 0.58 8.52 20.54
C ALA A 90 -0.55 7.75 21.25
N ARG A 91 -1.70 7.61 20.60
CA ARG A 91 -2.81 6.83 21.14
C ARG A 91 -2.48 5.34 21.26
N CYS A 92 -1.81 4.78 20.26
CA CYS A 92 -1.38 3.39 20.28
C CYS A 92 -0.38 3.14 21.42
N ASP A 93 0.57 4.03 21.62
CA ASP A 93 1.54 3.94 22.70
C ASP A 93 0.86 4.01 24.05
N ALA A 94 -0.06 4.97 24.24
CA ALA A 94 -0.80 5.13 25.49
C ALA A 94 -1.67 3.92 25.82
N ALA A 95 -2.20 3.26 24.78
CA ALA A 95 -3.02 2.05 24.95
C ALA A 95 -2.19 0.77 25.15
N GLY A 96 -0.86 0.86 25.09
CA GLY A 96 0.03 -0.29 25.21
C GLY A 96 0.04 -1.19 23.96
N THR A 97 -0.38 -0.66 22.82
CA THR A 97 -0.44 -1.39 21.54
C THR A 97 0.35 -0.63 20.46
N PRO A 98 1.68 -0.49 20.62
CA PRO A 98 2.47 0.26 19.64
C PRO A 98 2.39 -0.39 18.26
N SER A 99 2.36 0.44 17.22
CA SER A 99 2.34 0.01 15.83
C SER A 99 3.63 0.47 15.15
N SER A 100 4.02 -0.21 14.09
CA SER A 100 5.18 0.22 13.31
C SER A 100 4.90 1.57 12.63
N TYR A 101 5.95 2.33 12.36
CA TYR A 101 5.81 3.60 11.64
C TYR A 101 5.11 3.43 10.30
N ALA A 102 5.53 2.44 9.53
CA ALA A 102 4.96 2.21 8.21
C ALA A 102 3.46 1.93 8.28
N ASP A 103 3.03 1.04 9.18
CA ASP A 103 1.62 0.70 9.33
C ASP A 103 0.79 1.91 9.76
N THR A 104 1.30 2.71 10.69
CA THR A 104 0.60 3.91 11.15
C THR A 104 0.54 4.98 10.06
N GLN A 105 1.60 5.16 9.27
CA GLN A 105 1.62 6.09 8.15
C GLN A 105 0.59 5.69 7.08
N ILE A 106 0.46 4.41 6.79
CA ILE A 106 -0.53 3.89 5.84
C ILE A 106 -1.95 4.15 6.36
N ALA A 107 -2.20 3.83 7.64
CA ALA A 107 -3.50 4.09 8.27
C ALA A 107 -3.84 5.57 8.28
N ALA A 108 -2.87 6.42 8.60
CA ALA A 108 -3.04 7.88 8.60
C ALA A 108 -3.35 8.42 7.21
N THR A 109 -2.73 7.86 6.17
CA THR A 109 -3.03 8.24 4.79
C THR A 109 -4.48 7.93 4.44
N ALA A 110 -4.99 6.77 4.87
CA ALA A 110 -6.38 6.40 4.66
C ALA A 110 -7.33 7.38 5.38
N VAL A 111 -7.06 7.67 6.64
CA VAL A 111 -7.88 8.61 7.43
C VAL A 111 -7.86 10.01 6.80
N ALA A 112 -6.69 10.50 6.44
CA ALA A 112 -6.52 11.84 5.87
C ALA A 112 -7.30 12.02 4.56
N ASN A 113 -7.48 10.96 3.80
CA ASN A 113 -8.14 10.99 2.49
C ASN A 113 -9.53 10.38 2.50
N ASN A 114 -10.04 10.06 3.69
CA ASN A 114 -11.36 9.45 3.87
C ASN A 114 -11.53 8.19 3.03
N MET A 115 -10.52 7.33 3.04
CA MET A 115 -10.47 6.09 2.27
C MET A 115 -10.55 4.88 3.19
N ILE A 116 -10.94 3.76 2.62
CA ILE A 116 -11.01 2.47 3.32
C ILE A 116 -9.69 1.75 3.12
N LEU A 117 -9.00 1.44 4.21
CA LEU A 117 -7.76 0.67 4.16
C LEU A 117 -8.09 -0.82 3.98
N VAL A 118 -7.53 -1.41 2.94
CA VAL A 118 -7.67 -2.85 2.66
C VAL A 118 -6.39 -3.56 3.04
N THR A 119 -6.52 -4.53 3.94
CA THR A 119 -5.40 -5.31 4.45
C THR A 119 -5.61 -6.80 4.18
N HIS A 120 -4.52 -7.55 4.20
CA HIS A 120 -4.53 -9.01 4.09
C HIS A 120 -3.59 -9.59 5.14
N ASN A 121 -4.16 -10.29 6.07
CA ASN A 121 -3.41 -10.96 7.14
C ASN A 121 -3.50 -12.47 6.99
#